data_a84618685f331b331acba99f83b997a3
#
_entry.id   a84618685f331b331acba99f83b997a3
#
_cell.length_a   1.000
_cell.length_b   1.000
_cell.length_c   1.000
_cell.angle_alpha   90.00
_cell.angle_beta   90.00
_cell.angle_gamma   90.00
#
_symmetry.space_group_name_H-M   'P 1'
#
loop_
_entity.id
_entity.type
_entity.pdbx_description
1 polymer ?
#
loop_
_entity_poly.entity_id
_entity_poly.type
_entity_poly.pdbx_seq_one_letter_code
_entity_poly.pdbx_strand_id
1 'polypeptide(L)'
;YKRQIKDTLLVVECPKEYPTEKYESYTDCPAKGEVNVKKLYMAPGVEVGDMYETFIQPAPPSRRHLLGTDSLGRDIFSQIMEGSQVAFILGLLSATLGVGISTILGTIAAFFGGRIDAYLMRQSDLILMLPSLPLLFIISAFAELKVWHLAVVLGVLGGLGGSVITIKSQALQVKVKPFVDSARITGGSNMKILFSHVLPNVAPLALLFMVFSVTGAIASESVLSFLGLLNIDMSWGIMIYLSQTDGFIFSCLLYTSPSPRDRTT
;
A
#
# COMPACT_ATOMS: atom_id res chain seq x y z
N TYR A 1 -5.08 26.51 19.94
CA TYR A 1 -4.27 27.14 18.89
C TYR A 1 -5.13 27.37 17.66
N LYS A 2 -5.15 28.58 17.13
CA LYS A 2 -5.73 28.87 15.83
C LYS A 2 -4.62 28.83 14.79
N ARG A 3 -4.79 28.02 13.76
CA ARG A 3 -3.85 27.89 12.66
C ARG A 3 -4.49 28.43 11.39
N GLN A 4 -3.81 29.33 10.71
CA GLN A 4 -4.21 29.86 9.42
C GLN A 4 -3.31 29.25 8.33
N ILE A 5 -3.91 28.75 7.31
CA ILE A 5 -3.20 28.18 6.17
C ILE A 5 -2.96 29.28 5.16
N LYS A 6 -1.71 29.55 4.86
CA LYS A 6 -1.28 30.50 3.85
C LYS A 6 -0.40 29.77 2.86
N ASP A 7 -0.95 29.41 1.71
CA ASP A 7 -0.30 28.60 0.68
C ASP A 7 0.26 27.27 1.23
N THR A 8 1.55 27.11 1.35
CA THR A 8 2.23 25.97 1.96
C THR A 8 2.74 26.23 3.38
N LEU A 9 2.38 27.39 3.95
CA LEU A 9 2.85 27.84 5.24
C LEU A 9 1.72 27.79 6.27
N LEU A 10 1.99 27.18 7.40
CA LEU A 10 1.11 27.14 8.55
C LEU A 10 1.57 28.18 9.54
N VAL A 11 0.77 29.24 9.74
CA VAL A 11 1.04 30.26 10.75
C VAL A 11 0.39 29.83 12.05
N VAL A 12 1.17 29.55 13.07
CA VAL A 12 0.70 29.19 14.40
C VAL A 12 0.63 30.45 15.26
N GLU A 13 -0.59 30.88 15.63
CA GLU A 13 -0.77 31.94 16.63
C GLU A 13 -1.12 31.28 17.98
N CYS A 14 -0.28 31.56 18.99
CA CYS A 14 -0.56 31.12 20.34
C CYS A 14 -1.59 32.06 21.01
N PRO A 15 -2.65 31.55 21.64
CA PRO A 15 -3.55 32.42 22.40
C PRO A 15 -2.82 33.07 23.58
N LYS A 16 -3.11 34.36 23.83
CA LYS A 16 -2.46 35.18 24.88
C LYS A 16 -2.77 34.75 26.32
N GLU A 17 -3.74 33.86 26.50
CA GLU A 17 -4.20 33.43 27.82
C GLU A 17 -4.28 31.90 27.85
N TYR A 18 -3.18 31.26 28.22
CA TYR A 18 -3.23 29.87 28.70
C TYR A 18 -2.84 29.86 30.18
N PRO A 19 -3.61 29.20 31.06
CA PRO A 19 -3.21 29.08 32.46
C PRO A 19 -1.94 28.20 32.52
N THR A 20 -0.85 28.81 32.89
CA THR A 20 0.51 28.25 32.99
C THR A 20 0.62 27.14 34.06
N GLU A 21 -0.40 26.92 34.86
CA GLU A 21 -0.32 26.04 36.04
C GLU A 21 -0.43 24.51 35.73
N LYS A 22 -0.73 24.13 34.51
CA LYS A 22 -0.97 22.71 34.20
C LYS A 22 0.04 22.03 33.26
N TYR A 23 0.96 22.79 32.65
CA TYR A 23 1.93 22.25 31.70
C TYR A 23 3.29 22.92 31.82
N GLU A 24 4.05 22.52 32.84
CA GLU A 24 5.44 23.00 33.05
C GLU A 24 6.44 22.58 31.93
N SER A 25 6.04 21.76 30.97
CA SER A 25 6.93 21.29 29.89
C SER A 25 6.69 21.94 28.51
N TYR A 26 5.77 22.88 28.36
CA TYR A 26 5.49 23.60 27.10
C TYR A 26 5.80 25.07 27.19
N THR A 27 6.99 25.44 27.68
CA THR A 27 7.47 26.82 27.75
C THR A 27 7.88 27.39 26.40
N ASP A 28 7.98 26.59 25.35
CA ASP A 28 8.37 27.05 24.02
C ASP A 28 7.23 26.91 23.01
N CYS A 29 6.20 27.74 23.20
CA CYS A 29 5.38 28.10 22.06
C CYS A 29 6.24 29.03 21.20
N PRO A 30 6.69 28.66 20.00
CA PRO A 30 7.49 29.54 19.17
C PRO A 30 6.65 30.77 18.86
N ALA A 31 7.06 31.91 19.38
CA ALA A 31 6.46 33.17 19.04
C ALA A 31 6.54 33.33 17.52
N LYS A 32 5.37 33.27 16.85
CA LYS A 32 5.24 33.41 15.39
C LYS A 32 6.34 32.70 14.59
N GLY A 33 6.24 31.43 14.44
CA GLY A 33 7.10 30.66 13.55
C GLY A 33 6.34 30.24 12.27
N GLU A 34 6.85 30.63 11.12
CA GLU A 34 6.42 30.06 9.85
C GLU A 34 7.01 28.65 9.74
N VAL A 35 6.17 27.64 9.81
CA VAL A 35 6.58 26.25 9.59
C VAL A 35 6.22 25.87 8.16
N ASN A 36 7.23 25.54 7.36
CA ASN A 36 7.03 25.06 6.00
C ASN A 36 6.49 23.63 6.07
N VAL A 37 5.19 23.48 5.91
CA VAL A 37 4.52 22.19 5.97
C VAL A 37 4.40 21.65 4.53
N LYS A 38 5.26 20.72 4.15
CA LYS A 38 5.08 19.93 2.95
C LYS A 38 3.71 19.25 3.02
N LYS A 39 2.73 19.76 2.25
CA LYS A 39 1.37 19.24 2.12
C LYS A 39 0.78 18.66 3.41
N LEU A 40 0.22 19.53 4.24
CA LEU A 40 -0.71 19.06 5.26
C LEU A 40 -1.96 18.53 4.55
N TYR A 41 -2.28 17.28 4.83
CA TYR A 41 -3.53 16.70 4.38
C TYR A 41 -4.69 17.42 5.04
N MET A 42 -5.45 18.17 4.25
CA MET A 42 -6.62 18.91 4.73
C MET A 42 -7.87 18.08 4.56
N ALA A 43 -8.77 18.20 5.52
CA ALA A 43 -10.12 17.68 5.35
C ALA A 43 -10.77 18.29 4.09
N PRO A 44 -11.56 17.51 3.33
CA PRO A 44 -12.26 18.05 2.16
C PRO A 44 -13.11 19.28 2.55
N GLY A 45 -12.92 20.39 1.84
CA GLY A 45 -13.64 21.66 2.10
C GLY A 45 -12.86 22.70 2.89
N VAL A 46 -11.57 22.47 3.20
CA VAL A 46 -10.70 23.47 3.83
C VAL A 46 -9.90 24.21 2.76
N GLU A 47 -10.03 25.53 2.70
CA GLU A 47 -9.33 26.39 1.72
C GLU A 47 -8.16 27.13 2.37
N VAL A 48 -7.25 27.60 1.51
CA VAL A 48 -6.13 28.44 1.94
C VAL A 48 -6.68 29.76 2.52
N GLY A 49 -6.34 30.06 3.77
CA GLY A 49 -6.86 31.23 4.48
C GLY A 49 -7.85 30.91 5.59
N ASP A 50 -8.38 29.70 5.62
CA ASP A 50 -9.29 29.27 6.67
C ASP A 50 -8.59 29.15 8.02
N MET A 51 -9.29 29.55 9.07
CA MET A 51 -8.85 29.41 10.46
C MET A 51 -9.52 28.20 11.09
N TYR A 52 -8.75 27.25 11.58
CA TYR A 52 -9.29 26.12 12.31
C TYR A 52 -8.62 25.90 13.64
N GLU A 53 -9.38 25.40 14.60
CA GLU A 53 -8.85 25.05 15.91
C GLU A 53 -8.15 23.70 15.87
N THR A 54 -6.89 23.69 16.28
CA THR A 54 -6.14 22.43 16.42
C THR A 54 -5.93 22.13 17.89
N PHE A 55 -6.05 20.88 18.22
CA PHE A 55 -5.74 20.40 19.56
C PHE A 55 -4.23 20.12 19.65
N ILE A 56 -3.63 20.50 20.77
CA ILE A 56 -2.19 20.25 21.04
C ILE A 56 -1.95 18.75 21.29
N GLN A 57 -2.97 18.08 21.81
CA GLN A 57 -2.97 16.62 22.01
C GLN A 57 -3.96 15.97 21.06
N PRO A 58 -3.79 14.67 20.73
CA PRO A 58 -4.74 13.98 19.92
C PRO A 58 -6.13 14.08 20.56
N ALA A 59 -7.10 14.60 19.82
CA ALA A 59 -8.46 14.67 20.30
C ALA A 59 -9.08 13.25 20.31
N PRO A 60 -9.80 12.88 21.36
CA PRO A 60 -10.49 11.59 21.42
C PRO A 60 -11.60 11.51 20.35
N PRO A 61 -12.07 10.29 20.04
CA PRO A 61 -13.19 10.10 19.13
C PRO A 61 -14.39 10.94 19.51
N SER A 62 -14.97 11.65 18.53
CA SER A 62 -16.09 12.57 18.70
C SER A 62 -17.01 12.52 17.48
N ARG A 63 -18.17 13.22 17.53
CA ARG A 63 -19.04 13.32 16.36
C ARG A 63 -18.42 14.05 15.16
N ARG A 64 -17.42 14.90 15.39
CA ARG A 64 -16.68 15.60 14.33
C ARG A 64 -15.51 14.79 13.82
N HIS A 65 -14.86 14.01 14.69
CA HIS A 65 -13.70 13.18 14.41
C HIS A 65 -14.00 11.78 14.91
N LEU A 66 -14.56 10.92 14.04
CA LEU A 66 -15.05 9.60 14.40
C LEU A 66 -13.98 8.71 15.06
N LEU A 67 -12.74 8.82 14.61
CA LEU A 67 -11.59 8.08 15.14
C LEU A 67 -10.63 8.97 15.92
N GLY A 68 -11.03 10.23 16.19
CA GLY A 68 -10.15 11.22 16.80
C GLY A 68 -9.19 11.88 15.83
N THR A 69 -8.20 12.61 16.38
CA THR A 69 -7.18 13.29 15.59
C THR A 69 -5.79 12.78 15.95
N ASP A 70 -4.84 12.94 15.02
CA ASP A 70 -3.42 12.71 15.29
C ASP A 70 -2.76 13.90 16.05
N SER A 71 -1.45 13.80 16.30
CA SER A 71 -0.63 14.81 16.95
C SER A 71 -0.65 16.18 16.26
N LEU A 72 -0.90 16.19 14.96
CA LEU A 72 -0.98 17.40 14.14
C LEU A 72 -2.40 17.96 14.04
N GLY A 73 -3.37 17.34 14.72
CA GLY A 73 -4.78 17.71 14.67
C GLY A 73 -5.50 17.27 13.40
N ARG A 74 -4.93 16.35 12.60
CA ARG A 74 -5.56 15.82 11.38
C ARG A 74 -6.52 14.71 11.76
N ASP A 75 -7.66 14.63 11.08
CA ASP A 75 -8.67 13.60 11.30
C ASP A 75 -8.17 12.22 10.83
N ILE A 76 -8.13 11.25 11.75
CA ILE A 76 -7.63 9.89 11.46
C ILE A 76 -8.52 9.18 10.45
N PHE A 77 -9.85 9.37 10.51
CA PHE A 77 -10.75 8.73 9.56
C PHE A 77 -10.49 9.22 8.13
N SER A 78 -10.32 10.53 7.94
CA SER A 78 -9.98 11.11 6.64
C SER A 78 -8.65 10.58 6.10
N GLN A 79 -7.65 10.42 6.96
CA GLN A 79 -6.36 9.85 6.59
C GLN A 79 -6.46 8.38 6.15
N ILE A 80 -7.27 7.57 6.85
CA ILE A 80 -7.52 6.18 6.46
C ILE A 80 -8.18 6.10 5.09
N MET A 81 -9.18 6.95 4.83
CA MET A 81 -9.86 6.98 3.55
C MET A 81 -8.93 7.38 2.41
N GLU A 82 -8.07 8.33 2.64
CA GLU A 82 -7.08 8.78 1.65
C GLU A 82 -6.01 7.72 1.41
N GLY A 83 -5.44 7.15 2.47
CA GLY A 83 -4.51 6.03 2.36
C GLY A 83 -5.11 4.82 1.64
N SER A 84 -6.44 4.63 1.73
CA SER A 84 -7.15 3.58 1.01
C SER A 84 -7.04 3.75 -0.51
N GLN A 85 -7.12 4.97 -1.04
CA GLN A 85 -6.98 5.20 -2.49
C GLN A 85 -5.60 4.76 -2.98
N VAL A 86 -4.55 5.14 -2.26
CA VAL A 86 -3.18 4.75 -2.59
C VAL A 86 -3.03 3.23 -2.54
N ALA A 87 -3.53 2.59 -1.49
CA ALA A 87 -3.48 1.14 -1.30
C ALA A 87 -4.21 0.38 -2.42
N PHE A 88 -5.42 0.82 -2.81
CA PHE A 88 -6.18 0.19 -3.89
C PHE A 88 -5.53 0.36 -5.25
N ILE A 89 -5.07 1.58 -5.60
CA ILE A 89 -4.41 1.83 -6.88
C ILE A 89 -3.14 0.98 -6.98
N LEU A 90 -2.29 1.02 -5.96
CA LEU A 90 -1.06 0.26 -5.93
C LEU A 90 -1.33 -1.25 -5.97
N GLY A 91 -2.22 -1.74 -5.12
CA GLY A 91 -2.55 -3.15 -5.03
C GLY A 91 -3.13 -3.69 -6.33
N LEU A 92 -4.13 -3.01 -6.90
CA LEU A 92 -4.80 -3.47 -8.12
C LEU A 92 -3.86 -3.42 -9.34
N LEU A 93 -3.10 -2.34 -9.48
CA LEU A 93 -2.16 -2.18 -10.60
C LEU A 93 -1.04 -3.23 -10.52
N SER A 94 -0.43 -3.40 -9.35
CA SER A 94 0.61 -4.40 -9.12
C SER A 94 0.09 -5.83 -9.35
N ALA A 95 -1.09 -6.15 -8.81
CA ALA A 95 -1.68 -7.47 -8.96
C ALA A 95 -2.05 -7.78 -10.41
N THR A 96 -2.65 -6.82 -11.13
CA THR A 96 -3.02 -7.00 -12.53
C THR A 96 -1.79 -7.25 -13.40
N LEU A 97 -0.74 -6.47 -13.22
CA LEU A 97 0.52 -6.65 -13.92
C LEU A 97 1.18 -7.99 -13.56
N GLY A 98 1.34 -8.26 -12.27
CA GLY A 98 2.04 -9.45 -11.81
C GLY A 98 1.32 -10.75 -12.17
N VAL A 99 0.03 -10.83 -11.89
CA VAL A 99 -0.76 -12.02 -12.23
C VAL A 99 -0.92 -12.17 -13.74
N GLY A 100 -1.05 -11.07 -14.48
CA GLY A 100 -1.04 -11.10 -15.95
C GLY A 100 0.24 -11.71 -16.51
N ILE A 101 1.39 -11.22 -16.07
CA ILE A 101 2.72 -11.74 -16.45
C ILE A 101 2.84 -13.23 -16.07
N SER A 102 2.56 -13.59 -14.82
CA SER A 102 2.70 -14.97 -14.35
C SER A 102 1.76 -15.94 -15.06
N THR A 103 0.54 -15.50 -15.38
CA THR A 103 -0.44 -16.32 -16.07
C THR A 103 0.00 -16.59 -17.50
N ILE A 104 0.45 -15.58 -18.22
CA ILE A 104 0.95 -15.74 -19.59
C ILE A 104 2.21 -16.61 -19.61
N LEU A 105 3.20 -16.29 -18.79
CA LEU A 105 4.48 -17.01 -18.78
C LEU A 105 4.32 -18.46 -18.28
N GLY A 106 3.56 -18.68 -17.21
CA GLY A 106 3.29 -20.02 -16.68
C GLY A 106 2.53 -20.90 -17.67
N THR A 107 1.54 -20.33 -18.35
CA THR A 107 0.76 -21.05 -19.36
C THR A 107 1.61 -21.37 -20.59
N ILE A 108 2.42 -20.44 -21.08
CA ILE A 108 3.36 -20.66 -22.19
C ILE A 108 4.38 -21.75 -21.84
N ALA A 109 4.99 -21.65 -20.65
CA ALA A 109 5.96 -22.65 -20.18
C ALA A 109 5.35 -24.07 -20.14
N ALA A 110 4.13 -24.20 -19.60
CA ALA A 110 3.42 -25.47 -19.54
C ALA A 110 3.05 -26.02 -20.93
N PHE A 111 2.58 -25.13 -21.81
CA PHE A 111 2.05 -25.53 -23.12
C PHE A 111 3.17 -25.98 -24.07
N PHE A 112 4.22 -25.17 -24.23
CA PHE A 112 5.30 -25.46 -25.16
C PHE A 112 6.35 -26.44 -24.57
N GLY A 113 6.65 -26.31 -23.27
CA GLY A 113 7.63 -27.17 -22.60
C GLY A 113 9.06 -26.99 -23.13
N GLY A 114 9.90 -27.97 -22.89
CA GLY A 114 11.26 -28.04 -23.44
C GLY A 114 12.15 -26.85 -23.06
N ARG A 115 12.83 -26.26 -24.06
CA ARG A 115 13.76 -25.14 -23.83
C ARG A 115 13.08 -23.85 -23.37
N ILE A 116 11.85 -23.60 -23.82
CA ILE A 116 11.06 -22.42 -23.43
C ILE A 116 10.73 -22.52 -21.94
N ASP A 117 10.25 -23.67 -21.52
CA ASP A 117 9.97 -23.96 -20.11
C ASP A 117 11.23 -23.81 -19.25
N ALA A 118 12.32 -24.45 -19.64
CA ALA A 118 13.59 -24.39 -18.91
C ALA A 118 14.11 -22.95 -18.75
N TYR A 119 14.00 -22.12 -19.79
CA TYR A 119 14.39 -20.72 -19.74
C TYR A 119 13.51 -19.89 -18.80
N LEU A 120 12.17 -19.98 -18.93
CA LEU A 120 11.23 -19.22 -18.13
C LEU A 120 11.30 -19.60 -16.66
N MET A 121 11.42 -20.89 -16.36
CA MET A 121 11.56 -21.34 -14.96
C MET A 121 12.87 -20.90 -14.35
N ARG A 122 13.97 -20.89 -15.09
CA ARG A 122 15.24 -20.36 -14.57
C ARG A 122 15.17 -18.87 -14.21
N GLN A 123 14.44 -18.06 -14.97
CA GLN A 123 14.21 -16.66 -14.61
C GLN A 123 13.40 -16.54 -13.31
N SER A 124 12.35 -17.35 -13.16
CA SER A 124 11.55 -17.37 -11.94
C SER A 124 12.34 -17.83 -10.72
N ASP A 125 13.19 -18.85 -10.87
CA ASP A 125 14.05 -19.33 -9.79
C ASP A 125 15.06 -18.26 -9.34
N LEU A 126 15.65 -17.52 -10.28
CA LEU A 126 16.58 -16.41 -9.97
C LEU A 126 15.87 -15.32 -9.16
N ILE A 127 14.64 -14.96 -9.52
CA ILE A 127 13.88 -13.93 -8.79
C ILE A 127 13.47 -14.43 -7.40
N LEU A 128 13.12 -15.70 -7.27
CA LEU A 128 12.79 -16.30 -5.97
C LEU A 128 13.98 -16.35 -5.00
N MET A 129 15.21 -16.44 -5.53
CA MET A 129 16.43 -16.38 -4.70
C MET A 129 16.70 -14.99 -4.13
N LEU A 130 16.16 -13.95 -4.76
CA LEU A 130 16.33 -12.58 -4.28
C LEU A 130 15.32 -12.28 -3.17
N PRO A 131 15.76 -11.90 -1.96
CA PRO A 131 14.86 -11.51 -0.91
C PRO A 131 14.18 -10.19 -1.31
N SER A 132 12.85 -10.24 -1.49
CA SER A 132 12.06 -9.13 -2.08
C SER A 132 12.16 -7.82 -1.30
N LEU A 133 12.09 -7.84 0.03
CA LEU A 133 12.17 -6.62 0.84
C LEU A 133 13.54 -5.94 0.76
N PRO A 134 14.68 -6.62 0.96
CA PRO A 134 16.00 -6.03 0.74
C PRO A 134 16.19 -5.48 -0.67
N LEU A 135 15.68 -6.16 -1.68
CA LEU A 135 15.75 -5.66 -3.07
C LEU A 135 14.95 -4.35 -3.23
N LEU A 136 13.76 -4.26 -2.65
CA LEU A 136 12.96 -3.05 -2.67
C LEU A 136 13.64 -1.90 -1.91
N PHE A 137 14.35 -2.19 -0.81
CA PHE A 137 15.14 -1.18 -0.09
C PHE A 137 16.26 -0.61 -0.95
N ILE A 138 16.99 -1.48 -1.66
CA ILE A 138 18.04 -1.04 -2.57
C ILE A 138 17.43 -0.16 -3.67
N ILE A 139 16.35 -0.59 -4.30
CA ILE A 139 15.71 0.17 -5.39
C ILE A 139 15.23 1.54 -4.87
N SER A 140 14.62 1.60 -3.69
CA SER A 140 14.13 2.86 -3.11
C SER A 140 15.26 3.83 -2.72
N ALA A 141 16.45 3.32 -2.41
CA ALA A 141 17.62 4.14 -2.10
C ALA A 141 18.20 4.84 -3.34
N PHE A 142 18.07 4.22 -4.52
CA PHE A 142 18.61 4.76 -5.77
C PHE A 142 17.59 5.52 -6.62
N ALA A 143 16.30 5.31 -6.39
CA ALA A 143 15.23 5.93 -7.16
C ALA A 143 14.11 6.43 -6.25
N GLU A 144 13.61 7.63 -6.52
CA GLU A 144 12.40 8.13 -5.87
C GLU A 144 11.17 7.32 -6.36
N LEU A 145 10.75 6.36 -5.56
CA LEU A 145 9.61 5.52 -5.88
C LEU A 145 8.30 6.25 -5.56
N LYS A 146 7.60 6.67 -6.60
CA LYS A 146 6.18 7.06 -6.51
C LYS A 146 5.31 5.80 -6.52
N VAL A 147 4.04 5.94 -6.12
CA VAL A 147 3.05 4.84 -6.03
C VAL A 147 3.05 3.92 -7.25
N TRP A 148 3.06 4.48 -8.47
CA TRP A 148 2.98 3.73 -9.73
C TRP A 148 4.32 3.10 -10.18
N HIS A 149 5.49 3.67 -9.81
CA HIS A 149 6.76 3.01 -10.00
C HIS A 149 6.84 1.78 -9.10
N LEU A 150 6.45 1.91 -7.83
CA LEU A 150 6.38 0.80 -6.89
C LEU A 150 5.42 -0.30 -7.36
N ALA A 151 4.24 0.07 -7.87
CA ALA A 151 3.28 -0.90 -8.41
C ALA A 151 3.84 -1.71 -9.57
N VAL A 152 4.60 -1.07 -10.49
CA VAL A 152 5.26 -1.76 -11.60
C VAL A 152 6.36 -2.69 -11.09
N VAL A 153 7.21 -2.22 -10.18
CA VAL A 153 8.30 -3.04 -9.61
C VAL A 153 7.72 -4.26 -8.89
N LEU A 154 6.73 -4.07 -8.02
CA LEU A 154 6.07 -5.17 -7.32
C LEU A 154 5.35 -6.13 -8.29
N GLY A 155 4.68 -5.58 -9.30
CA GLY A 155 4.01 -6.36 -10.32
C GLY A 155 4.97 -7.24 -11.11
N VAL A 156 6.10 -6.69 -11.58
CA VAL A 156 7.10 -7.45 -12.33
C VAL A 156 7.77 -8.51 -11.46
N LEU A 157 8.22 -8.15 -10.25
CA LEU A 157 8.85 -9.10 -9.33
C LEU A 157 7.87 -10.21 -8.92
N GLY A 158 6.65 -9.86 -8.56
CA GLY A 158 5.61 -10.84 -8.22
C GLY A 158 5.21 -11.70 -9.41
N GLY A 159 5.16 -11.11 -10.61
CA GLY A 159 4.79 -11.77 -11.84
C GLY A 159 5.82 -12.77 -12.36
N LEU A 160 7.09 -12.57 -12.07
CA LEU A 160 8.18 -13.48 -12.41
C LEU A 160 8.53 -14.46 -11.27
N GLY A 161 7.93 -14.30 -10.11
CA GLY A 161 8.21 -15.11 -8.92
C GLY A 161 7.46 -16.44 -8.87
N GLY A 162 7.11 -16.88 -7.66
CA GLY A 162 6.51 -18.21 -7.41
C GLY A 162 5.14 -18.45 -8.03
N SER A 163 4.38 -17.40 -8.34
CA SER A 163 3.09 -17.49 -9.01
C SER A 163 3.18 -18.13 -10.39
N VAL A 164 4.25 -17.87 -11.14
CA VAL A 164 4.51 -18.53 -12.46
C VAL A 164 4.55 -20.04 -12.33
N ILE A 165 5.27 -20.54 -11.32
CA ILE A 165 5.46 -21.99 -11.10
C ILE A 165 4.12 -22.67 -10.78
N THR A 166 3.32 -22.04 -9.93
CA THR A 166 2.02 -22.59 -9.54
C THR A 166 1.03 -22.56 -10.70
N ILE A 167 0.99 -21.47 -11.45
CA ILE A 167 0.14 -21.35 -12.66
C ILE A 167 0.58 -22.34 -13.73
N LYS A 168 1.89 -22.53 -13.93
CA LYS A 168 2.42 -23.57 -14.81
C LYS A 168 1.92 -24.97 -14.41
N SER A 169 1.97 -25.30 -13.13
CA SER A 169 1.50 -26.60 -12.63
C SER A 169 0.01 -26.83 -12.93
N GLN A 170 -0.82 -25.80 -12.77
CA GLN A 170 -2.22 -25.85 -13.16
C GLN A 170 -2.40 -25.98 -14.68
N ALA A 171 -1.65 -25.23 -15.46
CA ALA A 171 -1.71 -25.28 -16.92
C ALA A 171 -1.29 -26.64 -17.48
N LEU A 172 -0.32 -27.33 -16.85
CA LEU A 172 0.04 -28.71 -17.19
C LEU A 172 -1.12 -29.65 -16.98
N GLN A 173 -1.90 -29.54 -15.90
CA GLN A 173 -3.08 -30.35 -15.65
C GLN A 173 -4.19 -30.09 -16.68
N VAL A 174 -4.35 -28.82 -17.10
CA VAL A 174 -5.34 -28.47 -18.13
C VAL A 174 -4.93 -28.98 -19.49
N LYS A 175 -3.64 -28.93 -19.83
CA LYS A 175 -3.08 -29.34 -21.13
C LYS A 175 -3.39 -30.77 -21.51
N VAL A 176 -3.50 -31.69 -20.53
CA VAL A 176 -3.76 -33.14 -20.74
C VAL A 176 -5.24 -33.48 -20.72
N LYS A 177 -6.13 -32.50 -20.65
CA LYS A 177 -7.58 -32.79 -20.66
C LYS A 177 -8.10 -33.11 -22.05
N PRO A 178 -9.12 -34.01 -22.17
CA PRO A 178 -9.65 -34.47 -23.45
C PRO A 178 -10.12 -33.37 -24.41
N PHE A 179 -10.63 -32.27 -23.89
CA PHE A 179 -11.08 -31.18 -24.74
C PHE A 179 -9.91 -30.44 -25.46
N VAL A 180 -8.71 -30.46 -24.88
CA VAL A 180 -7.51 -29.92 -25.52
C VAL A 180 -7.06 -30.81 -26.66
N ASP A 181 -7.13 -32.15 -26.48
CA ASP A 181 -6.78 -33.10 -27.52
C ASP A 181 -7.81 -33.07 -28.65
N SER A 182 -9.11 -32.95 -28.36
CA SER A 182 -10.15 -32.76 -29.35
C SER A 182 -9.92 -31.51 -30.20
N ALA A 183 -9.56 -30.37 -29.56
CA ALA A 183 -9.22 -29.14 -30.27
C ALA A 183 -7.97 -29.29 -31.18
N ARG A 184 -7.05 -30.16 -30.81
CA ARG A 184 -5.85 -30.48 -31.59
C ARG A 184 -6.16 -31.32 -32.80
N ILE A 185 -7.02 -32.37 -32.62
CA ILE A 185 -7.48 -33.27 -33.70
C ILE A 185 -8.29 -32.51 -34.76
N THR A 186 -9.08 -31.52 -34.34
CA THR A 186 -9.84 -30.64 -35.25
C THR A 186 -8.99 -29.61 -35.99
N GLY A 187 -7.67 -29.65 -35.86
CA GLY A 187 -6.73 -28.76 -36.57
C GLY A 187 -6.53 -27.38 -35.95
N GLY A 188 -6.86 -27.22 -34.67
CA GLY A 188 -6.62 -25.96 -33.95
C GLY A 188 -5.13 -25.62 -33.87
N SER A 189 -4.75 -24.40 -34.21
CA SER A 189 -3.36 -23.95 -34.02
C SER A 189 -2.99 -23.89 -32.53
N ASN A 190 -1.70 -24.10 -32.21
CA ASN A 190 -1.19 -24.08 -30.85
C ASN A 190 -1.57 -22.81 -30.08
N MET A 191 -1.48 -21.65 -30.72
CA MET A 191 -1.86 -20.38 -30.10
C MET A 191 -3.36 -20.28 -29.83
N LYS A 192 -4.20 -20.75 -30.77
CA LYS A 192 -5.65 -20.79 -30.57
C LYS A 192 -6.01 -21.70 -29.39
N ILE A 193 -5.40 -22.89 -29.29
CA ILE A 193 -5.63 -23.82 -28.18
C ILE A 193 -5.18 -23.18 -26.87
N LEU A 194 -4.00 -22.55 -26.83
CA LEU A 194 -3.47 -21.88 -25.66
C LEU A 194 -4.42 -20.80 -25.13
N PHE A 195 -4.81 -19.84 -25.98
CA PHE A 195 -5.61 -18.69 -25.55
C PHE A 195 -7.10 -19.00 -25.37
N SER A 196 -7.67 -19.92 -26.17
CA SER A 196 -9.11 -20.22 -26.10
C SER A 196 -9.47 -21.39 -25.19
N HIS A 197 -8.54 -22.28 -24.89
CA HIS A 197 -8.83 -23.47 -24.10
C HIS A 197 -8.00 -23.56 -22.82
N VAL A 198 -6.68 -23.31 -22.86
CA VAL A 198 -5.84 -23.49 -21.67
C VAL A 198 -5.94 -22.28 -20.75
N LEU A 199 -5.70 -21.10 -21.29
CA LEU A 199 -5.67 -19.84 -20.51
C LEU A 199 -6.98 -19.57 -19.73
N PRO A 200 -8.19 -19.70 -20.34
CA PRO A 200 -9.42 -19.47 -19.58
C PRO A 200 -9.66 -20.49 -18.46
N ASN A 201 -9.17 -21.72 -18.60
CA ASN A 201 -9.28 -22.75 -17.58
C ASN A 201 -8.28 -22.56 -16.42
N VAL A 202 -7.23 -21.76 -16.61
CA VAL A 202 -6.27 -21.35 -15.57
C VAL A 202 -6.73 -20.05 -14.88
N ALA A 203 -7.57 -19.27 -15.54
CA ALA A 203 -8.02 -17.96 -15.04
C ALA A 203 -8.61 -17.98 -13.61
N PRO A 204 -9.40 -18.97 -13.17
CA PRO A 204 -9.90 -19.00 -11.78
C PRO A 204 -8.77 -19.03 -10.74
N LEU A 205 -7.69 -19.76 -11.00
CA LEU A 205 -6.50 -19.77 -10.14
C LEU A 205 -5.76 -18.44 -10.21
N ALA A 206 -5.66 -17.83 -11.39
CA ALA A 206 -5.06 -16.52 -11.57
C ALA A 206 -5.82 -15.44 -10.77
N LEU A 207 -7.16 -15.46 -10.77
CA LEU A 207 -7.97 -14.55 -9.95
C LEU A 207 -7.73 -14.74 -8.45
N LEU A 208 -7.54 -15.97 -7.99
CA LEU A 208 -7.15 -16.22 -6.60
C LEU A 208 -5.80 -15.59 -6.27
N PHE A 209 -4.80 -15.76 -7.14
CA PHE A 209 -3.50 -15.11 -6.98
C PHE A 209 -3.59 -13.58 -7.01
N MET A 210 -4.54 -13.01 -7.74
CA MET A 210 -4.77 -11.56 -7.79
C MET A 210 -5.12 -11.01 -6.40
N VAL A 211 -5.99 -11.69 -5.65
CA VAL A 211 -6.35 -11.30 -4.27
C VAL A 211 -5.12 -11.32 -3.36
N PHE A 212 -4.32 -12.39 -3.41
CA PHE A 212 -3.10 -12.46 -2.61
C PHE A 212 -2.05 -11.41 -3.02
N SER A 213 -1.93 -11.13 -4.31
CA SER A 213 -1.00 -10.13 -4.82
C SER A 213 -1.37 -8.71 -4.38
N VAL A 214 -2.67 -8.37 -4.37
CA VAL A 214 -3.15 -7.09 -3.82
C VAL A 214 -2.72 -6.93 -2.37
N THR A 215 -2.99 -7.94 -1.54
CA THR A 215 -2.64 -7.91 -0.11
C THR A 215 -1.12 -7.80 0.09
N GLY A 216 -0.34 -8.57 -0.68
CA GLY A 216 1.12 -8.53 -0.62
C GLY A 216 1.71 -7.18 -1.05
N ALA A 217 1.14 -6.53 -2.07
CA ALA A 217 1.57 -5.22 -2.53
C ALA A 217 1.31 -4.13 -1.48
N ILE A 218 0.11 -4.14 -0.87
CA ILE A 218 -0.23 -3.20 0.21
C ILE A 218 0.68 -3.40 1.42
N ALA A 219 0.94 -4.65 1.81
CA ALA A 219 1.84 -4.94 2.92
C ALA A 219 3.28 -4.45 2.63
N SER A 220 3.78 -4.68 1.41
CA SER A 220 5.11 -4.22 0.99
C SER A 220 5.23 -2.69 0.98
N GLU A 221 4.21 -2.00 0.47
CA GLU A 221 4.13 -0.53 0.51
C GLU A 221 4.15 -0.03 1.96
N SER A 222 3.32 -0.61 2.83
CA SER A 222 3.22 -0.19 4.22
C SER A 222 4.54 -0.34 4.97
N VAL A 223 5.31 -1.42 4.71
CA VAL A 223 6.64 -1.62 5.29
C VAL A 223 7.64 -0.57 4.79
N LEU A 224 7.65 -0.28 3.48
CA LEU A 224 8.55 0.70 2.89
C LEU A 224 8.22 2.13 3.36
N SER A 225 6.94 2.48 3.44
CA SER A 225 6.45 3.76 3.96
C SER A 225 6.77 3.92 5.45
N PHE A 226 6.57 2.85 6.23
CA PHE A 226 6.93 2.81 7.66
C PHE A 226 8.43 3.04 7.89
N LEU A 227 9.28 2.59 7.00
CA LEU A 227 10.74 2.83 7.06
C LEU A 227 11.14 4.19 6.47
N GLY A 228 10.19 5.00 6.00
CA GLY A 228 10.46 6.32 5.42
C GLY A 228 11.15 6.28 4.06
N LEU A 229 11.06 5.16 3.34
CA LEU A 229 11.76 4.94 2.07
C LEU A 229 10.94 5.33 0.84
N LEU A 230 9.66 5.67 1.03
CA LEU A 230 8.77 6.09 -0.04
C LEU A 230 8.44 7.57 0.06
N ASN A 231 8.41 8.24 -1.08
CA ASN A 231 7.94 9.62 -1.19
C ASN A 231 6.44 9.62 -1.58
N ILE A 232 5.61 9.22 -0.63
CA ILE A 232 4.14 9.18 -0.77
C ILE A 232 3.56 10.15 0.27
N ASP A 233 2.60 10.99 -0.13
CA ASP A 233 2.04 12.03 0.74
C ASP A 233 1.24 11.42 1.91
N MET A 234 0.45 10.35 1.66
CA MET A 234 -0.34 9.65 2.67
C MET A 234 -0.53 8.19 2.29
N SER A 235 -0.28 7.29 3.24
CA SER A 235 -0.57 5.87 3.15
C SER A 235 -0.78 5.28 4.54
N TRP A 236 -1.28 4.07 4.62
CA TRP A 236 -1.43 3.38 5.91
C TRP A 236 -0.07 3.15 6.60
N GLY A 237 0.98 2.89 5.83
CA GLY A 237 2.35 2.77 6.36
C GLY A 237 2.86 4.06 6.98
N ILE A 238 2.63 5.20 6.33
CA ILE A 238 3.00 6.53 6.86
C ILE A 238 2.22 6.84 8.14
N MET A 239 0.92 6.50 8.20
CA MET A 239 0.13 6.68 9.42
C MET A 239 0.75 5.92 10.61
N ILE A 240 1.15 4.67 10.39
CA ILE A 240 1.81 3.84 11.42
C ILE A 240 3.15 4.44 11.80
N TYR A 241 3.95 4.89 10.83
CA TYR A 241 5.23 5.56 11.07
C TYR A 241 5.08 6.81 11.93
N LEU A 242 4.16 7.70 11.57
CA LEU A 242 3.91 8.92 12.34
C LEU A 242 3.41 8.62 13.75
N SER A 243 2.50 7.66 13.88
CA SER A 243 1.99 7.22 15.18
C SER A 243 3.08 6.65 16.08
N GLN A 244 4.07 5.95 15.51
CA GLN A 244 5.21 5.44 16.26
C GLN A 244 6.17 6.55 16.64
N THR A 245 6.50 7.43 15.71
CA THR A 245 7.45 8.54 15.93
C THR A 245 6.93 9.49 16.99
N ASP A 246 5.64 9.77 16.99
CA ASP A 246 4.96 10.63 17.95
C ASP A 246 4.60 9.92 19.27
N GLY A 247 4.86 8.62 19.39
CA GLY A 247 4.61 7.82 20.58
C GLY A 247 3.14 7.46 20.84
N PHE A 248 2.24 7.75 19.90
CA PHE A 248 0.80 7.54 20.04
C PHE A 248 0.33 6.10 19.86
N ILE A 249 1.15 5.21 19.34
CA ILE A 249 0.83 3.77 19.25
C ILE A 249 0.42 3.19 20.62
N PHE A 250 1.02 3.71 21.68
CA PHE A 250 0.76 3.22 23.04
C PHE A 250 -0.32 4.00 23.81
N SER A 251 -0.72 5.18 23.32
CA SER A 251 -1.66 6.07 24.02
C SER A 251 -2.97 6.30 23.27
N CYS A 252 -3.06 5.95 21.98
CA CYS A 252 -4.28 6.15 21.22
C CYS A 252 -5.21 4.94 21.33
N LEU A 253 -6.46 5.19 21.71
CA LEU A 253 -7.52 4.18 21.83
C LEU A 253 -7.79 3.38 20.54
N LEU A 254 -7.39 3.91 19.40
CA LEU A 254 -7.51 3.23 18.10
C LEU A 254 -6.52 2.06 17.98
N TYR A 255 -5.32 2.19 18.57
CA TYR A 255 -4.25 1.20 18.48
C TYR A 255 -4.17 0.30 19.72
N THR A 256 -4.77 0.73 20.83
CA THR A 256 -4.88 -0.07 22.04
C THR A 256 -6.31 -0.52 22.22
N SER A 257 -6.56 -1.82 22.17
CA SER A 257 -7.86 -2.38 22.56
C SER A 257 -8.21 -1.87 23.95
N PRO A 258 -9.38 -1.24 24.17
CA PRO A 258 -9.76 -0.78 25.50
C PRO A 258 -9.76 -1.97 26.46
N SER A 259 -8.92 -1.89 27.49
CA SER A 259 -8.91 -2.87 28.55
C SER A 259 -10.30 -2.98 29.17
N PRO A 260 -10.77 -4.17 29.58
CA PRO A 260 -12.02 -4.30 30.31
C PRO A 260 -12.10 -3.39 31.55
N ARG A 261 -10.95 -2.94 32.08
CA ARG A 261 -10.87 -2.00 33.21
C ARG A 261 -11.25 -0.55 32.82
N ASP A 262 -11.09 -0.17 31.55
CA ASP A 262 -11.39 1.20 31.11
C ASP A 262 -12.90 1.44 30.88
N ARG A 263 -13.73 0.41 31.00
CA ARG A 263 -15.19 0.48 30.91
C ARG A 263 -15.92 0.78 32.23
N THR A 264 -15.18 0.91 33.31
CA THR A 264 -15.75 1.03 34.69
C THR A 264 -15.53 2.39 35.35
N THR A 265 -15.12 3.42 34.60
CA THR A 265 -15.07 4.81 35.11
C THR A 265 -15.98 5.72 34.31
#